data_723452e5302409bb9d225a096c2cc52f
#
_entry.id   723452e5302409bb9d225a096c2cc52f
#
_cell.length_a   1.000
_cell.length_b   1.000
_cell.length_c   1.000
_cell.angle_alpha   90.00
_cell.angle_beta   90.00
_cell.angle_gamma   90.00
#
_symmetry.space_group_name_H-M   'P 1'
#
loop_
_entity.id
_entity.type
_entity.pdbx_description
1 polymer ?
#
loop_
_entity_poly.entity_id
_entity_poly.type
_entity_poly.pdbx_seq_one_letter_code
_entity_poly.pdbx_strand_id
1 'polypeptide(L)'
;MLVVSTLAVRPARAGDAVRRAPSPIEQAFRAGDGAEKAGDDTAARASYERGVALGRAALATDPDSRDALLWLPANLARAALTHSKLHALRVIPEVESTLLRLERLDPGYDHAAAARALANLYWKAPALISVGSSRKAAQYFSLALARDAAFPGNQAHAAAFFADQRDCARARPLAEAVTRRTDLDAFGPDAAEWRALAQGVLLTCSGVRAR
;
A
#
# COMPACT_ATOMS: atom_id res chain seq x y z
N MET A 1 -38.78 -14.28 24.73
CA MET A 1 -37.94 -13.10 24.98
C MET A 1 -36.50 -13.49 24.60
N LEU A 2 -36.09 -13.19 23.38
CA LEU A 2 -34.73 -13.51 22.86
C LEU A 2 -33.85 -12.31 23.16
N VAL A 3 -32.82 -12.50 23.99
CA VAL A 3 -31.79 -11.50 24.27
C VAL A 3 -30.76 -11.58 23.13
N VAL A 4 -30.78 -10.60 22.24
CA VAL A 4 -29.74 -10.43 21.23
C VAL A 4 -28.57 -9.74 21.90
N SER A 5 -27.52 -10.52 22.24
CA SER A 5 -26.24 -9.96 22.68
C SER A 5 -25.53 -9.32 21.48
N THR A 6 -25.52 -8.01 21.43
CA THR A 6 -24.67 -7.24 20.54
C THR A 6 -23.21 -7.37 21.00
N LEU A 7 -22.44 -8.19 20.31
CA LEU A 7 -20.97 -8.22 20.43
C LEU A 7 -20.43 -6.86 19.93
N ALA A 8 -20.08 -5.99 20.85
CA ALA A 8 -19.36 -4.76 20.55
C ALA A 8 -17.95 -5.13 20.06
N VAL A 9 -17.71 -4.97 18.76
CA VAL A 9 -16.36 -5.04 18.20
C VAL A 9 -15.57 -3.87 18.77
N ARG A 10 -14.65 -4.16 19.67
CA ARG A 10 -13.72 -3.17 20.22
C ARG A 10 -12.80 -2.69 19.08
N PRO A 11 -12.67 -1.37 18.83
CA PRO A 11 -11.66 -0.90 17.89
C PRO A 11 -10.28 -1.27 18.44
N ALA A 12 -9.44 -1.88 17.58
CA ALA A 12 -8.05 -2.19 17.91
C ALA A 12 -7.33 -0.88 18.30
N ARG A 13 -6.75 -0.87 19.51
CA ARG A 13 -5.92 0.26 19.95
C ARG A 13 -4.59 0.20 19.22
N ALA A 14 -4.04 1.36 18.87
CA ALA A 14 -2.73 1.52 18.21
C ALA A 14 -1.55 0.87 18.95
N GLY A 15 -1.75 0.38 20.18
CA GLY A 15 -0.76 -0.32 21.00
C GLY A 15 -0.77 -1.85 20.90
N ASP A 16 -1.76 -2.47 20.26
CA ASP A 16 -1.90 -3.94 20.26
C ASP A 16 -1.22 -4.64 19.09
N ALA A 17 -0.73 -3.90 18.11
CA ALA A 17 0.14 -4.46 17.08
C ALA A 17 1.56 -4.61 17.64
N VAL A 18 1.84 -5.73 18.29
CA VAL A 18 3.23 -6.17 18.50
C VAL A 18 3.89 -6.09 17.12
N ARG A 19 4.80 -5.11 16.94
CA ARG A 19 5.51 -4.94 15.67
C ARG A 19 6.24 -6.24 15.38
N ARG A 20 5.72 -6.99 14.44
CA ARG A 20 6.42 -8.14 13.89
C ARG A 20 7.74 -7.65 13.29
N ALA A 21 8.85 -8.33 13.61
CA ALA A 21 10.11 -8.04 12.95
C ALA A 21 9.91 -8.16 11.42
N PRO A 22 10.44 -7.19 10.63
CA PRO A 22 10.29 -7.25 9.18
C PRO A 22 10.93 -8.52 8.64
N SER A 23 10.23 -9.18 7.72
CA SER A 23 10.75 -10.39 7.06
C SER A 23 11.94 -10.06 6.17
N PRO A 24 12.75 -11.06 5.79
CA PRO A 24 13.83 -10.86 4.82
C PRO A 24 13.36 -10.26 3.48
N ILE A 25 12.12 -10.56 3.05
CA ILE A 25 11.54 -10.03 1.81
C ILE A 25 11.21 -8.55 1.99
N GLU A 26 10.59 -8.18 3.12
CA GLU A 26 10.32 -6.79 3.49
C GLU A 26 11.61 -5.99 3.68
N GLN A 27 12.62 -6.56 4.36
CA GLN A 27 13.92 -5.91 4.53
C GLN A 27 14.59 -5.58 3.20
N ALA A 28 14.52 -6.49 2.22
CA ALA A 28 15.03 -6.27 0.88
C ALA A 28 14.29 -5.11 0.19
N PHE A 29 12.95 -5.04 0.30
CA PHE A 29 12.17 -3.92 -0.22
C PHE A 29 12.59 -2.58 0.41
N ARG A 30 12.69 -2.54 1.74
CA ARG A 30 13.07 -1.32 2.46
C ARG A 30 14.49 -0.86 2.16
N ALA A 31 15.42 -1.81 1.98
CA ALA A 31 16.80 -1.50 1.56
C ALA A 31 16.81 -0.89 0.15
N GLY A 32 16.01 -1.43 -0.77
CA GLY A 32 15.85 -0.89 -2.12
C GLY A 32 15.26 0.52 -2.13
N ASP A 33 14.20 0.74 -1.36
CA ASP A 33 13.56 2.06 -1.21
C ASP A 33 14.52 3.10 -0.60
N GLY A 34 15.31 2.71 0.39
CA GLY A 34 16.33 3.56 0.99
C GLY A 34 17.44 3.94 0.00
N ALA A 35 17.94 2.97 -0.79
CA ALA A 35 18.94 3.21 -1.82
C ALA A 35 18.41 4.12 -2.93
N GLU A 36 17.17 3.93 -3.37
CA GLU A 36 16.52 4.77 -4.39
C GLU A 36 16.36 6.21 -3.88
N LYS A 37 15.95 6.43 -2.64
CA LYS A 37 15.88 7.75 -2.02
C LYS A 37 17.25 8.42 -1.88
N ALA A 38 18.32 7.63 -1.77
CA ALA A 38 19.71 8.10 -1.77
C ALA A 38 20.28 8.35 -3.18
N GLY A 39 19.54 8.02 -4.26
CA GLY A 39 19.98 8.14 -5.64
C GLY A 39 20.90 7.01 -6.11
N ASP A 40 21.00 5.90 -5.38
CA ASP A 40 21.79 4.72 -5.77
C ASP A 40 20.90 3.67 -6.45
N ASP A 41 20.64 3.89 -7.74
CA ASP A 41 19.80 3.02 -8.56
C ASP A 41 20.36 1.58 -8.67
N THR A 42 21.69 1.42 -8.56
CA THR A 42 22.32 0.09 -8.62
C THR A 42 22.03 -0.72 -7.37
N ALA A 43 22.26 -0.13 -6.19
CA ALA A 43 21.95 -0.77 -4.92
C ALA A 43 20.44 -1.00 -4.75
N ALA A 44 19.61 -0.06 -5.22
CA ALA A 44 18.15 -0.20 -5.20
C ALA A 44 17.72 -1.42 -6.02
N ARG A 45 18.18 -1.54 -7.27
CA ARG A 45 17.90 -2.68 -8.14
C ARG A 45 18.30 -4.00 -7.49
N ALA A 46 19.56 -4.12 -7.05
CA ALA A 46 20.07 -5.33 -6.42
C ALA A 46 19.25 -5.75 -5.20
N SER A 47 18.81 -4.79 -4.39
CA SER A 47 17.99 -5.03 -3.22
C SER A 47 16.60 -5.55 -3.60
N TYR A 48 15.92 -4.94 -4.56
CA TYR A 48 14.60 -5.38 -5.04
C TYR A 48 14.67 -6.77 -5.69
N GLU A 49 15.68 -7.04 -6.55
CA GLU A 49 15.89 -8.36 -7.18
C GLU A 49 16.14 -9.45 -6.13
N ARG A 50 16.89 -9.15 -5.07
CA ARG A 50 17.03 -10.04 -3.91
C ARG A 50 15.67 -10.30 -3.26
N GLY A 51 14.84 -9.28 -3.06
CA GLY A 51 13.50 -9.43 -2.52
C GLY A 51 12.61 -10.33 -3.39
N VAL A 52 12.71 -10.21 -4.72
CA VAL A 52 12.01 -11.09 -5.68
C VAL A 52 12.46 -12.54 -5.50
N ALA A 53 13.77 -12.81 -5.43
CA ALA A 53 14.30 -14.15 -5.26
C ALA A 53 13.82 -14.77 -3.93
N LEU A 54 13.89 -14.02 -2.82
CA LEU A 54 13.42 -14.46 -1.50
C LEU A 54 11.92 -14.74 -1.49
N GLY A 55 11.12 -13.85 -2.11
CA GLY A 55 9.67 -14.03 -2.19
C GLY A 55 9.26 -15.27 -2.99
N ARG A 56 9.90 -15.51 -4.12
CA ARG A 56 9.67 -16.73 -4.93
C ARG A 56 10.05 -18.00 -4.19
N ALA A 57 11.20 -18.01 -3.50
CA ALA A 57 11.63 -19.13 -2.68
C ALA A 57 10.64 -19.40 -1.53
N ALA A 58 10.16 -18.35 -0.87
CA ALA A 58 9.17 -18.49 0.19
C ALA A 58 7.84 -19.08 -0.33
N LEU A 59 7.33 -18.63 -1.49
CA LEU A 59 6.10 -19.17 -2.09
C LEU A 59 6.27 -20.59 -2.63
N ALA A 60 7.48 -21.00 -2.99
CA ALA A 60 7.77 -22.39 -3.37
C ALA A 60 7.68 -23.33 -2.17
N THR A 61 8.01 -22.86 -0.96
CA THR A 61 7.96 -23.63 0.28
C THR A 61 6.58 -23.57 0.94
N ASP A 62 6.02 -22.37 1.03
CA ASP A 62 4.68 -22.10 1.58
C ASP A 62 3.91 -21.22 0.59
N PRO A 63 3.11 -21.83 -0.29
CA PRO A 63 2.32 -21.08 -1.25
C PRO A 63 1.35 -20.06 -0.65
N ASP A 64 0.91 -20.23 0.59
CA ASP A 64 -0.01 -19.34 1.28
C ASP A 64 0.69 -18.35 2.25
N SER A 65 2.01 -18.23 2.15
CA SER A 65 2.78 -17.23 2.90
C SER A 65 2.27 -15.82 2.62
N ARG A 66 1.51 -15.26 3.55
CA ARG A 66 0.92 -13.92 3.43
C ARG A 66 1.96 -12.84 3.24
N ASP A 67 3.08 -12.99 3.94
CA ASP A 67 4.20 -12.08 3.84
C ASP A 67 4.82 -12.08 2.45
N ALA A 68 5.06 -13.26 1.89
CA ALA A 68 5.58 -13.38 0.53
C ALA A 68 4.57 -12.90 -0.52
N LEU A 69 3.26 -13.18 -0.32
CA LEU A 69 2.20 -12.69 -1.20
C LEU A 69 2.06 -11.15 -1.18
N LEU A 70 2.48 -10.48 -0.09
CA LEU A 70 2.50 -9.02 0.00
C LEU A 70 3.80 -8.42 -0.56
N TRP A 71 4.96 -8.93 -0.13
CA TRP A 71 6.24 -8.26 -0.42
C TRP A 71 6.90 -8.70 -1.73
N LEU A 72 6.60 -9.89 -2.26
CA LEU A 72 7.07 -10.27 -3.60
C LEU A 72 6.58 -9.31 -4.69
N PRO A 73 5.25 -9.03 -4.82
CA PRO A 73 4.78 -8.10 -5.84
C PRO A 73 5.32 -6.68 -5.68
N ALA A 74 5.55 -6.21 -4.45
CA ALA A 74 6.16 -4.91 -4.20
C ALA A 74 7.60 -4.85 -4.73
N ASN A 75 8.44 -5.86 -4.38
CA ASN A 75 9.81 -5.97 -4.90
C ASN A 75 9.83 -6.13 -6.42
N LEU A 76 8.95 -6.97 -6.98
CA LEU A 76 8.89 -7.24 -8.42
C LEU A 76 8.54 -5.97 -9.22
N ALA A 77 7.55 -5.19 -8.77
CA ALA A 77 7.18 -3.94 -9.41
C ALA A 77 8.32 -2.92 -9.37
N ARG A 78 8.99 -2.77 -8.22
CA ARG A 78 10.12 -1.83 -8.07
C ARG A 78 11.34 -2.28 -8.87
N ALA A 79 11.74 -3.54 -8.79
CA ALA A 79 12.82 -4.09 -9.61
C ALA A 79 12.56 -3.84 -11.09
N ALA A 80 11.35 -4.11 -11.58
CA ALA A 80 11.01 -3.91 -12.97
C ALA A 80 11.10 -2.42 -13.41
N LEU A 81 10.70 -1.49 -12.53
CA LEU A 81 10.80 -0.05 -12.79
C LEU A 81 12.25 0.43 -12.89
N THR A 82 13.19 -0.15 -12.13
CA THR A 82 14.62 0.18 -12.26
C THR A 82 15.23 -0.24 -13.60
N HIS A 83 14.59 -1.20 -14.29
CA HIS A 83 15.00 -1.57 -15.65
C HIS A 83 14.38 -0.64 -16.70
N SER A 84 13.06 -0.57 -16.76
CA SER A 84 12.33 0.33 -17.66
C SER A 84 10.83 0.27 -17.42
N LYS A 85 10.10 1.32 -17.88
CA LYS A 85 8.63 1.32 -17.86
C LYS A 85 8.02 0.16 -18.65
N LEU A 86 8.65 -0.25 -19.76
CA LEU A 86 8.19 -1.39 -20.55
C LEU A 86 8.37 -2.71 -19.79
N HIS A 87 9.49 -2.86 -19.07
CA HIS A 87 9.71 -4.04 -18.23
C HIS A 87 8.66 -4.10 -17.10
N ALA A 88 8.37 -2.95 -16.47
CA ALA A 88 7.32 -2.87 -15.46
C ALA A 88 5.96 -3.34 -15.97
N LEU A 89 5.57 -3.00 -17.20
CA LEU A 89 4.31 -3.47 -17.79
C LEU A 89 4.22 -5.00 -17.90
N ARG A 90 5.35 -5.67 -18.16
CA ARG A 90 5.38 -7.14 -18.31
C ARG A 90 5.13 -7.88 -17.01
N VAL A 91 5.48 -7.30 -15.87
CA VAL A 91 5.32 -7.95 -14.56
C VAL A 91 3.97 -7.66 -13.90
N ILE A 92 3.20 -6.70 -14.43
CA ILE A 92 1.88 -6.32 -13.86
C ILE A 92 0.94 -7.52 -13.67
N PRO A 93 0.79 -8.46 -14.62
CA PRO A 93 -0.10 -9.62 -14.41
C PRO A 93 0.32 -10.50 -13.22
N GLU A 94 1.62 -10.69 -13.01
CA GLU A 94 2.14 -11.43 -11.84
C GLU A 94 1.88 -10.66 -10.55
N VAL A 95 2.11 -9.35 -10.54
CA VAL A 95 1.84 -8.45 -9.41
C VAL A 95 0.35 -8.50 -9.04
N GLU A 96 -0.54 -8.31 -10.03
CA GLU A 96 -2.00 -8.32 -9.81
C GLU A 96 -2.48 -9.67 -9.27
N SER A 97 -2.10 -10.77 -9.92
CA SER A 97 -2.55 -12.11 -9.53
C SER A 97 -2.08 -12.51 -8.14
N THR A 98 -0.85 -12.13 -7.76
CA THR A 98 -0.29 -12.40 -6.43
C THR A 98 -1.04 -11.61 -5.35
N LEU A 99 -1.28 -10.32 -5.57
CA LEU A 99 -2.06 -9.50 -4.65
C LEU A 99 -3.52 -9.96 -4.54
N LEU A 100 -4.16 -10.36 -5.64
CA LEU A 100 -5.50 -10.92 -5.63
C LEU A 100 -5.56 -12.25 -4.86
N ARG A 101 -4.49 -13.04 -4.86
CA ARG A 101 -4.39 -14.24 -4.04
C ARG A 101 -4.36 -13.89 -2.56
N LEU A 102 -3.54 -12.92 -2.14
CA LEU A 102 -3.51 -12.43 -0.75
C LEU A 102 -4.87 -11.87 -0.34
N GLU A 103 -5.48 -11.09 -1.22
CA GLU A 103 -6.80 -10.48 -0.98
C GLU A 103 -7.90 -11.52 -0.72
N ARG A 104 -7.84 -12.68 -1.40
CA ARG A 104 -8.78 -13.79 -1.15
C ARG A 104 -8.43 -14.60 0.09
N LEU A 105 -7.14 -14.79 0.35
CA LEU A 105 -6.64 -15.61 1.46
C LEU A 105 -6.86 -14.94 2.81
N ASP A 106 -6.49 -13.67 2.91
CA ASP A 106 -6.57 -12.89 4.14
C ASP A 106 -6.81 -11.40 3.83
N PRO A 107 -8.08 -11.01 3.65
CA PRO A 107 -8.44 -9.63 3.28
C PRO A 107 -8.01 -8.57 4.30
N GLY A 108 -7.83 -8.97 5.56
CA GLY A 108 -7.44 -8.08 6.67
C GLY A 108 -5.94 -7.99 6.91
N TYR A 109 -5.14 -8.84 6.24
CA TYR A 109 -3.71 -8.92 6.47
C TYR A 109 -3.04 -7.54 6.37
N ASP A 110 -2.23 -7.22 7.38
CA ASP A 110 -1.45 -5.99 7.47
C ASP A 110 -2.30 -4.72 7.14
N HIS A 111 -3.40 -4.56 7.87
CA HIS A 111 -4.31 -3.43 7.70
C HIS A 111 -4.90 -3.32 6.28
N ALA A 112 -5.32 -4.44 5.72
CA ALA A 112 -5.85 -4.55 4.36
C ALA A 112 -4.81 -4.14 3.28
N ALA A 113 -3.55 -4.51 3.48
CA ALA A 113 -2.44 -4.14 2.60
C ALA A 113 -2.64 -4.60 1.15
N ALA A 114 -3.24 -5.79 0.93
CA ALA A 114 -3.54 -6.28 -0.41
C ALA A 114 -4.51 -5.35 -1.15
N ALA A 115 -5.60 -4.95 -0.51
CA ALA A 115 -6.56 -4.01 -1.10
C ALA A 115 -5.91 -2.66 -1.40
N ARG A 116 -5.11 -2.10 -0.47
CA ARG A 116 -4.37 -0.85 -0.67
C ARG A 116 -3.37 -0.97 -1.84
N ALA A 117 -2.64 -2.08 -1.94
CA ALA A 117 -1.67 -2.31 -3.02
C ALA A 117 -2.36 -2.46 -4.39
N LEU A 118 -3.47 -3.22 -4.47
CA LEU A 118 -4.28 -3.35 -5.68
C LEU A 118 -4.87 -2.00 -6.11
N ALA A 119 -5.36 -1.19 -5.16
CA ALA A 119 -5.86 0.14 -5.46
C ALA A 119 -4.77 1.02 -6.09
N ASN A 120 -3.55 1.02 -5.52
CA ASN A 120 -2.42 1.76 -6.07
C ASN A 120 -2.01 1.22 -7.46
N LEU A 121 -2.00 -0.11 -7.65
CA LEU A 121 -1.71 -0.72 -8.94
C LEU A 121 -2.71 -0.23 -10.01
N TYR A 122 -4.01 -0.32 -9.76
CA TYR A 122 -5.05 0.13 -10.70
C TYR A 122 -5.03 1.65 -10.93
N TRP A 123 -4.63 2.43 -9.95
CA TRP A 123 -4.50 3.88 -10.09
C TRP A 123 -3.30 4.28 -10.97
N LYS A 124 -2.14 3.65 -10.73
CA LYS A 124 -0.86 4.07 -11.34
C LYS A 124 -0.56 3.39 -12.67
N ALA A 125 -1.12 2.21 -12.92
CA ALA A 125 -0.92 1.51 -14.17
C ALA A 125 -1.64 2.22 -15.34
N PRO A 126 -1.06 2.19 -16.56
CA PRO A 126 -1.72 2.77 -17.73
C PRO A 126 -3.02 2.03 -18.08
N ALA A 127 -4.11 2.76 -18.28
CA ALA A 127 -5.42 2.16 -18.56
C ALA A 127 -5.54 1.55 -19.98
N LEU A 128 -4.85 2.13 -20.98
CA LEU A 128 -5.01 1.71 -22.39
C LEU A 128 -4.21 0.43 -22.73
N ILE A 129 -3.13 0.17 -22.01
CA ILE A 129 -2.18 -0.91 -22.35
C ILE A 129 -1.92 -1.86 -21.15
N SER A 130 -2.65 -1.70 -20.06
CA SER A 130 -2.48 -2.47 -18.84
C SER A 130 -3.75 -2.48 -18.01
N VAL A 131 -3.65 -2.87 -16.72
CA VAL A 131 -4.78 -3.07 -15.79
C VAL A 131 -5.34 -1.77 -15.19
N GLY A 132 -4.79 -0.60 -15.54
CA GLY A 132 -5.19 0.69 -14.98
C GLY A 132 -6.70 0.94 -15.06
N SER A 133 -7.30 1.37 -13.95
CA SER A 133 -8.74 1.62 -13.87
C SER A 133 -9.08 2.44 -12.63
N SER A 134 -9.46 3.71 -12.81
CA SER A 134 -9.90 4.56 -11.69
C SER A 134 -11.10 3.94 -10.95
N ARG A 135 -11.98 3.21 -11.65
CA ARG A 135 -13.12 2.52 -11.02
C ARG A 135 -12.65 1.40 -10.08
N LYS A 136 -11.73 0.52 -10.55
CA LYS A 136 -11.16 -0.54 -9.69
C LYS A 136 -10.36 0.08 -8.54
N ALA A 137 -9.56 1.11 -8.80
CA ALA A 137 -8.81 1.82 -7.76
C ALA A 137 -9.75 2.34 -6.66
N ALA A 138 -10.84 3.03 -7.03
CA ALA A 138 -11.84 3.52 -6.08
C ALA A 138 -12.46 2.39 -5.26
N GLN A 139 -12.81 1.27 -5.88
CA GLN A 139 -13.38 0.09 -5.21
C GLN A 139 -12.41 -0.46 -4.16
N TYR A 140 -11.14 -0.68 -4.51
CA TYR A 140 -10.15 -1.26 -3.61
C TYR A 140 -9.71 -0.28 -2.49
N PHE A 141 -9.63 1.04 -2.75
CA PHE A 141 -9.46 2.01 -1.67
C PHE A 141 -10.64 2.02 -0.71
N SER A 142 -11.88 1.93 -1.23
CA SER A 142 -13.07 1.82 -0.38
C SER A 142 -13.06 0.53 0.46
N LEU A 143 -12.61 -0.60 -0.09
CA LEU A 143 -12.44 -1.84 0.65
C LEU A 143 -11.38 -1.72 1.76
N ALA A 144 -10.21 -1.12 1.47
CA ALA A 144 -9.17 -0.91 2.47
C ALA A 144 -9.67 -0.04 3.63
N LEU A 145 -10.38 1.06 3.32
CA LEU A 145 -10.99 1.93 4.33
C LEU A 145 -12.12 1.23 5.11
N ALA A 146 -12.93 0.39 4.47
CA ALA A 146 -14.00 -0.33 5.15
C ALA A 146 -13.46 -1.37 6.14
N ARG A 147 -12.30 -1.97 5.87
CA ARG A 147 -11.67 -2.98 6.73
C ARG A 147 -10.89 -2.36 7.89
N ASP A 148 -10.14 -1.32 7.61
CA ASP A 148 -9.42 -0.58 8.64
C ASP A 148 -9.39 0.92 8.31
N ALA A 149 -10.46 1.61 8.69
CA ALA A 149 -10.61 3.04 8.51
C ALA A 149 -9.64 3.86 9.37
N ALA A 150 -9.13 3.29 10.46
CA ALA A 150 -8.23 3.97 11.39
C ALA A 150 -6.76 3.91 10.95
N PHE A 151 -6.41 3.00 10.04
CA PHE A 151 -5.04 2.85 9.59
C PHE A 151 -4.61 4.02 8.68
N PRO A 152 -3.59 4.80 9.09
CA PRO A 152 -3.22 6.03 8.39
C PRO A 152 -2.72 5.80 6.97
N GLY A 153 -2.12 4.64 6.67
CA GLY A 153 -1.73 4.28 5.30
C GLY A 153 -2.91 4.15 4.36
N ASN A 154 -4.04 3.55 4.81
CA ASN A 154 -5.26 3.47 4.00
C ASN A 154 -5.83 4.87 3.73
N GLN A 155 -5.86 5.71 4.77
CA GLN A 155 -6.36 7.10 4.65
C GLN A 155 -5.49 7.94 3.72
N ALA A 156 -4.17 7.91 3.87
CA ALA A 156 -3.25 8.73 3.07
C ALA A 156 -3.30 8.37 1.58
N HIS A 157 -3.24 7.08 1.25
CA HIS A 157 -3.28 6.63 -0.14
C HIS A 157 -4.65 6.87 -0.80
N ALA A 158 -5.75 6.62 -0.08
CA ALA A 158 -7.08 6.91 -0.59
C ALA A 158 -7.29 8.42 -0.79
N ALA A 159 -6.83 9.26 0.15
CA ALA A 159 -6.89 10.71 0.01
C ALA A 159 -6.14 11.19 -1.23
N ALA A 160 -4.92 10.69 -1.46
CA ALA A 160 -4.13 11.05 -2.63
C ALA A 160 -4.83 10.64 -3.95
N PHE A 161 -5.42 9.44 -3.99
CA PHE A 161 -6.21 9.00 -5.14
C PHE A 161 -7.43 9.90 -5.39
N PHE A 162 -8.23 10.18 -4.36
CA PHE A 162 -9.42 11.02 -4.53
C PHE A 162 -9.07 12.46 -4.94
N ALA A 163 -7.97 13.02 -4.42
CA ALA A 163 -7.50 14.33 -4.85
C ALA A 163 -7.07 14.34 -6.33
N ASP A 164 -6.39 13.30 -6.79
CA ASP A 164 -6.03 13.11 -8.20
C ASP A 164 -7.27 13.03 -9.11
N GLN A 165 -8.35 12.40 -8.62
CA GLN A 165 -9.64 12.35 -9.31
C GLN A 165 -10.48 13.66 -9.13
N ARG A 166 -9.90 14.73 -8.56
CA ARG A 166 -10.53 16.01 -8.24
C ARG A 166 -11.72 15.91 -7.27
N ASP A 167 -11.80 14.84 -6.52
CA ASP A 167 -12.81 14.63 -5.49
C ASP A 167 -12.29 15.08 -4.11
N CYS A 168 -12.15 16.37 -3.96
CA CYS A 168 -11.69 16.97 -2.70
C CYS A 168 -12.69 16.77 -1.54
N ALA A 169 -13.94 16.50 -1.83
CA ALA A 169 -14.93 16.20 -0.79
C ALA A 169 -14.58 14.91 -0.03
N ARG A 170 -14.15 13.87 -0.75
CA ARG A 170 -13.66 12.63 -0.14
C ARG A 170 -12.21 12.72 0.32
N ALA A 171 -11.36 13.43 -0.40
CA ALA A 171 -9.91 13.49 -0.13
C ALA A 171 -9.59 14.22 1.18
N ARG A 172 -10.17 15.40 1.39
CA ARG A 172 -9.83 16.28 2.52
C ARG A 172 -10.01 15.64 3.89
N PRO A 173 -11.17 15.06 4.25
CA PRO A 173 -11.36 14.49 5.60
C PRO A 173 -10.37 13.35 5.89
N LEU A 174 -9.99 12.56 4.91
CA LEU A 174 -8.98 11.51 5.06
C LEU A 174 -7.58 12.08 5.31
N ALA A 175 -7.19 13.10 4.53
CA ALA A 175 -5.90 13.77 4.71
C ALA A 175 -5.81 14.49 6.06
N GLU A 176 -6.87 15.17 6.49
CA GLU A 176 -6.94 15.80 7.80
C GLU A 176 -6.85 14.78 8.94
N ALA A 177 -7.47 13.60 8.80
CA ALA A 177 -7.37 12.54 9.79
C ALA A 177 -5.91 12.08 9.98
N VAL A 178 -5.14 11.95 8.90
CA VAL A 178 -3.71 11.60 8.98
C VAL A 178 -2.88 12.72 9.60
N THR A 179 -3.08 13.98 9.16
CA THR A 179 -2.25 15.10 9.61
C THR A 179 -2.49 15.49 11.08
N ARG A 180 -3.68 15.23 11.61
CA ARG A 180 -4.00 15.47 13.04
C ARG A 180 -3.46 14.39 13.99
N ARG A 181 -2.92 13.27 13.49
CA ARG A 181 -2.39 12.21 14.36
C ARG A 181 -1.09 12.63 15.01
N THR A 182 -1.04 12.50 16.33
CA THR A 182 0.18 12.70 17.14
C THR A 182 0.98 11.40 17.30
N ASP A 183 0.34 10.25 17.06
CA ASP A 183 0.91 8.91 17.19
C ASP A 183 1.37 8.30 15.83
N LEU A 184 1.42 9.10 14.77
CA LEU A 184 1.67 8.60 13.42
C LEU A 184 3.00 7.83 13.31
N ASP A 185 4.04 8.32 13.97
CA ASP A 185 5.39 7.71 13.93
C ASP A 185 5.42 6.32 14.60
N ALA A 186 4.43 6.02 15.45
CA ALA A 186 4.25 4.68 16.02
C ALA A 186 3.91 3.61 14.96
N PHE A 187 3.41 4.00 13.79
CA PHE A 187 3.06 3.07 12.70
C PHE A 187 4.25 2.65 11.83
N GLY A 188 5.44 3.20 12.05
CA GLY A 188 6.63 2.72 11.40
C GLY A 188 7.25 3.67 10.38
N PRO A 189 8.17 3.16 9.55
CA PRO A 189 8.99 3.99 8.67
C PRO A 189 8.20 4.71 7.57
N ASP A 190 7.01 4.21 7.23
CA ASP A 190 6.16 4.79 6.17
C ASP A 190 5.36 6.02 6.66
N ALA A 191 5.38 6.31 7.97
CA ALA A 191 4.63 7.41 8.58
C ALA A 191 4.95 8.78 7.96
N ALA A 192 6.22 9.03 7.67
CA ALA A 192 6.66 10.28 7.05
C ALA A 192 6.09 10.44 5.63
N GLU A 193 6.06 9.37 4.85
CA GLU A 193 5.46 9.35 3.52
C GLU A 193 3.95 9.61 3.58
N TRP A 194 3.24 8.96 4.49
CA TRP A 194 1.80 9.17 4.65
C TRP A 194 1.47 10.61 5.07
N ARG A 195 2.29 11.20 5.94
CA ARG A 195 2.17 12.62 6.34
C ARG A 195 2.37 13.52 5.14
N ALA A 196 3.41 13.29 4.33
CA ALA A 196 3.68 14.07 3.13
C ALA A 196 2.57 13.96 2.09
N LEU A 197 2.05 12.75 1.83
CA LEU A 197 0.90 12.54 0.95
C LEU A 197 -0.32 13.34 1.42
N ALA A 198 -0.65 13.24 2.70
CA ALA A 198 -1.81 13.94 3.26
C ALA A 198 -1.67 15.46 3.19
N GLN A 199 -0.48 16.00 3.49
CA GLN A 199 -0.19 17.44 3.35
C GLN A 199 -0.33 17.90 1.89
N GLY A 200 0.19 17.13 0.93
CA GLY A 200 0.05 17.41 -0.50
C GLY A 200 -1.41 17.46 -0.95
N VAL A 201 -2.24 16.55 -0.43
CA VAL A 201 -3.69 16.54 -0.68
C VAL A 201 -4.36 17.81 -0.17
N LEU A 202 -4.03 18.24 1.05
CA LEU A 202 -4.61 19.45 1.63
C LEU A 202 -4.25 20.71 0.82
N LEU A 203 -3.01 20.80 0.34
CA LEU A 203 -2.58 21.88 -0.55
C LEU A 203 -3.35 21.86 -1.88
N THR A 204 -3.48 20.69 -2.50
CA THR A 204 -4.22 20.51 -3.76
C THR A 204 -5.68 20.91 -3.61
N CYS A 205 -6.32 20.47 -2.52
CA CYS A 205 -7.73 20.69 -2.27
C CYS A 205 -8.07 22.07 -1.67
N SER A 206 -7.09 22.85 -1.25
CA SER A 206 -7.28 24.24 -0.82
C SER A 206 -7.25 25.26 -1.97
N GLY A 207 -6.97 24.82 -3.20
CA GLY A 207 -6.80 25.70 -4.36
C GLY A 207 -5.45 26.44 -4.39
N VAL A 208 -4.57 26.19 -3.43
CA VAL A 208 -3.19 26.71 -3.44
C VAL A 208 -2.38 25.81 -4.35
N ARG A 209 -2.16 26.22 -5.61
CA ARG A 209 -1.20 25.54 -6.49
C ARG A 209 0.18 25.65 -5.85
N ALA A 210 0.84 24.50 -5.61
CA ALA A 210 2.28 24.49 -5.37
C ALA A 210 2.95 25.14 -6.59
N ARG A 211 3.64 26.25 -6.37
CA ARG A 211 4.47 26.92 -7.38
C ARG A 211 5.80 26.22 -7.51
#